data_64996280347fd6486a4bc95d7984429c
#
_entry.id   64996280347fd6486a4bc95d7984429c
#
_cell.length_a   1.000
_cell.length_b   1.000
_cell.length_c   1.000
_cell.angle_alpha   90.00
_cell.angle_beta   90.00
_cell.angle_gamma   90.00
#
_symmetry.space_group_name_H-M   'P 1'
#
loop_
_entity.id
_entity.type
_entity.pdbx_description
1 polymer ?
#
loop_
_entity_poly.entity_id
_entity_poly.type
_entity_poly.pdbx_seq_one_letter_code
_entity_poly.pdbx_strand_id
1 'polypeptide(L)'
;LLILDEPVTGLDPTVTRELYEILEKLNKKEHTAIVMVTHDIAGALPYADKVLHIGPQGYFFGTRREYCASEEGKRMLGTAFREEEEK
;
A
#
# COMPACT_ATOMS: atom_id res chain seq x y z
N LEU A 1 -7.94 -12.70 10.69
CA LEU A 1 -7.41 -11.34 10.60
C LEU A 1 -5.93 -11.30 10.96
N LEU A 2 -5.15 -10.73 10.08
CA LEU A 2 -3.71 -10.57 10.26
C LEU A 2 -3.38 -9.08 10.29
N ILE A 3 -2.70 -8.64 11.33
CA ILE A 3 -2.31 -7.24 11.48
C ILE A 3 -0.79 -7.15 11.47
N LEU A 4 -0.25 -6.35 10.56
CA LEU A 4 1.19 -6.19 10.38
C LEU A 4 1.59 -4.73 10.52
N ASP A 5 2.66 -4.48 11.26
CA ASP A 5 3.18 -3.12 11.48
C ASP A 5 4.59 -3.04 10.90
N GLU A 6 4.72 -2.26 9.83
CA GLU A 6 5.98 -2.05 9.12
C GLU A 6 6.72 -3.36 8.81
N PRO A 7 6.03 -4.32 8.14
CA PRO A 7 6.61 -5.65 7.97
C PRO A 7 7.82 -5.71 7.06
N VAL A 8 8.04 -4.67 6.26
CA VAL A 8 9.14 -4.67 5.27
C VAL A 8 10.32 -3.81 5.68
N THR A 9 10.27 -3.19 6.85
CA THR A 9 11.38 -2.35 7.32
C THR A 9 12.65 -3.20 7.44
N GLY A 10 13.71 -2.75 6.77
CA GLY A 10 14.99 -3.44 6.82
C GLY A 10 15.15 -4.59 5.85
N LEU A 11 14.12 -4.92 5.08
CA LEU A 11 14.20 -5.98 4.08
C LEU A 11 14.68 -5.43 2.73
N ASP A 12 15.41 -6.26 1.97
CA ASP A 12 15.78 -5.83 0.63
C ASP A 12 14.57 -5.91 -0.32
N PRO A 13 14.65 -5.27 -1.51
CA PRO A 13 13.50 -5.20 -2.41
C PRO A 13 12.96 -6.55 -2.87
N THR A 14 13.82 -7.54 -3.04
CA THR A 14 13.39 -8.87 -3.48
C THR A 14 12.57 -9.55 -2.39
N VAL A 15 13.07 -9.52 -1.16
CA VAL A 15 12.37 -10.12 -0.01
C VAL A 15 11.08 -9.37 0.26
N THR A 16 11.07 -8.06 0.13
CA THR A 16 9.88 -7.25 0.29
C THR A 16 8.78 -7.69 -0.67
N ARG A 17 9.13 -7.87 -1.94
CA ARG A 17 8.16 -8.30 -2.94
C ARG A 17 7.64 -9.70 -2.64
N GLU A 18 8.52 -10.61 -2.25
CA GLU A 18 8.09 -11.97 -1.89
C GLU A 18 7.10 -11.95 -0.72
N LEU A 19 7.35 -11.11 0.27
CA LEU A 19 6.44 -10.98 1.41
C LEU A 19 5.06 -10.48 0.95
N TYR A 20 5.02 -9.45 0.11
CA TYR A 20 3.76 -8.94 -0.38
C TYR A 20 3.01 -9.98 -1.20
N GLU A 21 3.72 -10.77 -2.00
CA GLU A 21 3.07 -11.84 -2.79
C GLU A 21 2.46 -12.91 -1.87
N ILE A 22 3.14 -13.25 -0.78
CA ILE A 22 2.62 -14.20 0.19
C ILE A 22 1.35 -13.64 0.84
N LEU A 23 1.37 -12.37 1.23
CA LEU A 23 0.22 -11.73 1.84
C LEU A 23 -0.95 -11.66 0.88
N GLU A 24 -0.69 -11.39 -0.38
CA GLU A 24 -1.75 -11.37 -1.40
C GLU A 24 -2.39 -12.75 -1.54
N LYS A 25 -1.59 -13.81 -1.55
CA LYS A 25 -2.12 -15.18 -1.63
C LYS A 25 -2.97 -15.51 -0.42
N LEU A 26 -2.53 -15.13 0.78
CA LEU A 26 -3.32 -15.36 1.99
C LEU A 26 -4.67 -14.64 1.91
N ASN A 27 -4.67 -13.42 1.42
CA ASN A 27 -5.90 -12.66 1.29
C ASN A 27 -6.83 -13.23 0.22
N LYS A 28 -6.29 -13.53 -0.96
CA LYS A 28 -7.12 -13.94 -2.10
C LYS A 28 -7.55 -15.40 -2.01
N LYS A 29 -6.66 -16.29 -1.61
CA LYS A 29 -6.96 -17.75 -1.61
C LYS A 29 -7.53 -18.23 -0.28
N GLU A 30 -6.99 -17.73 0.81
CA GLU A 30 -7.41 -18.16 2.15
C GLU A 30 -8.45 -17.23 2.77
N HIS A 31 -8.79 -16.16 2.08
CA HIS A 31 -9.76 -15.16 2.54
C HIS A 31 -9.38 -14.54 3.88
N THR A 32 -8.09 -14.44 4.14
CA THR A 32 -7.60 -13.81 5.37
C THR A 32 -7.66 -12.29 5.20
N ALA A 33 -8.34 -11.62 6.12
CA ALA A 33 -8.33 -10.16 6.13
C ALA A 33 -6.98 -9.68 6.65
N ILE A 34 -6.36 -8.76 5.93
CA ILE A 34 -5.02 -8.27 6.27
C ILE A 34 -5.07 -6.75 6.44
N VAL A 35 -4.56 -6.27 7.56
CA VAL A 35 -4.37 -4.85 7.81
C VAL A 35 -2.86 -4.61 7.95
N MET A 36 -2.34 -3.71 7.14
CA MET A 36 -0.91 -3.40 7.16
C MET A 36 -0.70 -1.91 7.43
N VAL A 37 0.17 -1.61 8.38
CA VAL A 37 0.60 -0.24 8.65
C VAL A 37 2.00 -0.09 8.07
N THR A 38 2.18 0.87 7.16
CA THR A 38 3.47 1.02 6.50
C THR A 38 3.68 2.44 6.00
N HIS A 39 4.95 2.85 5.92
CA HIS A 39 5.36 4.07 5.23
C HIS A 39 5.80 3.78 3.79
N ASP A 40 5.89 2.51 3.41
CA ASP A 40 6.25 2.11 2.06
C ASP A 40 5.00 2.12 1.17
N ILE A 41 4.50 3.32 0.90
CA ILE A 41 3.23 3.49 0.20
C ILE A 41 3.32 3.00 -1.23
N ALA A 42 4.36 3.39 -1.95
CA ALA A 42 4.51 2.99 -3.35
C ALA A 42 4.64 1.48 -3.50
N GLY A 43 5.35 0.81 -2.58
CA GLY A 43 5.52 -0.64 -2.66
C GLY A 43 4.29 -1.43 -2.24
N ALA A 44 3.56 -0.95 -1.24
CA ALA A 44 2.41 -1.67 -0.71
C ALA A 44 1.12 -1.43 -1.51
N LEU A 45 1.00 -0.27 -2.13
CA LEU A 45 -0.23 0.15 -2.79
C LEU A 45 -0.75 -0.84 -3.84
N PRO A 46 0.10 -1.43 -4.70
CA PRO A 46 -0.38 -2.38 -5.71
C PRO A 46 -1.09 -3.59 -5.12
N TYR A 47 -0.84 -3.91 -3.86
CA TYR A 47 -1.42 -5.08 -3.19
C TYR A 47 -2.61 -4.71 -2.31
N ALA A 48 -2.92 -3.43 -2.17
CA ALA A 48 -3.97 -2.96 -1.29
C ALA A 48 -5.32 -2.91 -2.01
N ASP A 49 -6.37 -3.28 -1.31
CA ASP A 49 -7.73 -3.08 -1.81
C ASP A 49 -8.25 -1.73 -1.36
N LYS A 50 -7.97 -1.37 -0.11
CA LYS A 50 -8.39 -0.10 0.48
C LYS A 50 -7.23 0.56 1.20
N VAL A 51 -7.30 1.86 1.30
CA VAL A 51 -6.24 2.68 1.92
C VAL A 51 -6.86 3.57 2.99
N LEU A 52 -6.24 3.59 4.15
CA LEU A 52 -6.50 4.59 5.18
C LEU A 52 -5.22 5.40 5.37
N HIS A 53 -5.26 6.65 4.97
CA HIS A 53 -4.12 7.55 5.09
C HIS A 53 -4.43 8.61 6.14
N ILE A 54 -3.60 8.70 7.17
CA ILE A 54 -3.78 9.68 8.24
C ILE A 54 -2.64 10.68 8.15
N GLY A 55 -2.99 11.94 8.01
CA GLY A 55 -2.02 13.01 7.88
C GLY A 55 -2.36 14.19 8.78
N PRO A 56 -1.49 15.23 8.78
CA PRO A 56 -1.66 16.39 9.66
C PRO A 56 -2.95 17.17 9.43
N GLN A 57 -3.50 17.09 8.23
CA GLN A 57 -4.67 17.87 7.85
C GLN A 57 -5.94 17.05 7.80
N GLY A 58 -5.90 15.81 8.27
CA GLY A 58 -7.04 14.93 8.27
C GLY A 58 -6.70 13.55 7.79
N TYR A 59 -7.70 12.83 7.29
CA TYR A 59 -7.49 11.47 6.83
C TYR A 59 -8.20 11.23 5.50
N PHE A 60 -7.77 10.17 4.83
CA PHE A 60 -8.45 9.64 3.65
C PHE A 60 -8.74 8.17 3.87
N PHE A 61 -9.93 7.73 3.50
CA PHE A 61 -10.27 6.32 3.50
C PHE A 61 -11.06 5.99 2.25
N GLY A 62 -10.61 4.97 1.51
CA GLY A 62 -11.29 4.57 0.30
C GLY A 62 -10.54 3.46 -0.41
N THR A 63 -10.94 3.17 -1.65
CA THR A 63 -10.26 2.17 -2.45
C THR A 63 -8.89 2.69 -2.90
N ARG A 64 -8.06 1.75 -3.37
CA ARG A 64 -6.77 2.11 -3.94
C ARG A 64 -6.93 3.13 -5.07
N ARG A 65 -7.90 2.90 -5.95
CA ARG A 65 -8.15 3.79 -7.09
C ARG A 65 -8.53 5.19 -6.61
N GLU A 66 -9.40 5.26 -5.62
CA GLU A 66 -9.81 6.55 -5.06
C GLU A 66 -8.63 7.27 -4.41
N TYR A 67 -7.77 6.52 -3.73
CA TYR A 67 -6.59 7.11 -3.12
C TYR A 67 -5.65 7.69 -4.16
N CYS A 68 -5.40 6.97 -5.24
CA CYS A 68 -4.52 7.45 -6.31
C CYS A 68 -5.06 8.71 -6.96
N ALA A 69 -6.37 8.87 -7.01
CA ALA A 69 -7.01 10.05 -7.58
C ALA A 69 -7.09 11.22 -6.60
N SER A 70 -6.89 10.97 -5.31
CA SER A 70 -6.98 12.01 -4.28
C SER A 70 -5.73 12.88 -4.26
N GLU A 71 -5.86 14.06 -3.64
CA GLU A 71 -4.70 14.95 -3.48
C GLU A 71 -3.66 14.33 -2.56
N GLU A 72 -4.10 13.64 -1.50
CA GLU A 72 -3.21 12.94 -0.59
C GLU A 72 -2.40 11.89 -1.31
N GLY A 73 -3.06 11.09 -2.15
CA GLY A 73 -2.39 10.04 -2.90
C GLY A 73 -1.39 10.59 -3.88
N LYS A 74 -1.76 11.62 -4.62
CA LYS A 74 -0.87 12.25 -5.58
C LYS A 74 0.36 12.83 -4.91
N ARG A 75 0.17 13.45 -3.74
CA ARG A 75 1.26 14.03 -2.98
C ARG A 75 2.22 12.97 -2.46
N MET A 76 1.67 11.88 -1.91
CA MET A 76 2.48 10.82 -1.31
C MET A 76 3.22 9.98 -2.34
N LEU A 77 2.59 9.73 -3.48
CA LEU A 77 3.21 8.94 -4.53
C LEU A 77 4.18 9.77 -5.37
N GLY A 78 3.89 11.06 -5.47
CA GLY A 78 4.82 12.02 -6.03
C GLY A 78 5.30 11.69 -7.43
N THR A 79 6.58 12.00 -7.67
CA THR A 79 7.19 11.90 -9.00
C THR A 79 7.25 10.47 -9.50
N ALA A 80 7.50 9.50 -8.62
CA ALA A 80 7.63 8.11 -9.03
C ALA A 80 6.35 7.58 -9.65
N PHE A 81 5.22 7.86 -9.03
CA PHE A 81 3.92 7.45 -9.55
C PHE A 81 3.61 8.16 -10.86
N ARG A 82 3.92 9.45 -10.91
CA ARG A 82 3.67 10.26 -12.12
C ARG A 82 4.48 9.76 -13.30
N GLU A 83 5.72 9.35 -13.05
CA GLU A 83 6.57 8.81 -14.12
C GLU A 83 5.97 7.55 -14.70
N GLU A 84 5.40 6.69 -13.90
CA GLU A 84 4.75 5.48 -14.39
C GLU A 84 3.55 5.80 -15.26
N GLU A 85 2.77 6.80 -14.90
CA GLU A 85 1.61 7.21 -15.69
C GLU A 85 2.00 7.79 -17.03
N GLU A 86 3.11 8.49 -17.10
CA GLU A 86 3.56 9.14 -18.32
C GLU A 86 4.14 8.15 -19.34
N LYS A 87 4.46 6.95 -18.92
CA LYS A 87 4.95 5.91 -19.79
C LYS A 87 3.82 5.14 -20.45
#